data_18878cb80a8c538df9e0e84800382196
#
_entry.id   18878cb80a8c538df9e0e84800382196
#
_cell.length_a   1.000
_cell.length_b   1.000
_cell.length_c   1.000
_cell.angle_alpha   90.00
_cell.angle_beta   90.00
_cell.angle_gamma   90.00
#
_symmetry.space_group_name_H-M   'P 1'
#
loop_
_entity.id
_entity.type
_entity.pdbx_description
1 polymer ?
#
loop_
_entity_poly.entity_id
_entity_poly.type
_entity_poly.pdbx_seq_one_letter_code
_entity_poly.pdbx_strand_id
1 'polypeptide(L)'
;MDELTGQVLLELAGVHDMHRLMEDAELTGGGWIAPAQVQQFLQQKGSFLAGYRDPAWSNKTAATLIVERSRAHGISPLYMLARIQIESGLIQSGTSSNLAKATGCGCPDSGGCDTSYAGFGSQVECGAAKIRGYLRDLDAGRPTVSGWRVGFAKQTLDPCTVTPANKATAVLYTYTPWVGAYAMQCGRTTVGGSSLVSAVFTRYRTDYNWGSGCVLQGDIKAKYDAMNGPALLGSCQAGELAAPDGVGRFNHFERGSIYWTPTLGAHVVMGSIRGRWEQLNWERGPLGYPIIDEWTAPDGRGRFNHFERGSIYWTPELGAWEVHGEIRNKWEQLGWERSVLGYPKTGEQETPDKTGRYNHFENGSIYWTAATGAHEVRGLIHAKWAELGWEKSALGYPLTDEQGAADGVGRYSHFQRGSIYFTLATGAHAVSGDINVKWVALSREAGLLGYPLTDETATPDGVGRFNHFQNGSIYWTAATGAHEVHGPIRAKWESMGWERSTLGYPVRDEYAVTGGRESEFQRGFLTLNTATNAVTVRMK
;
A
#
# COMPACT_ATOMS: atom_id res chain seq x y z
N MET A 1 8.14 11.32 -46.91
CA MET A 1 8.53 12.40 -45.98
C MET A 1 7.34 13.32 -45.94
N ASP A 2 6.55 13.23 -44.87
CA ASP A 2 5.28 13.94 -44.78
C ASP A 2 5.48 15.46 -44.66
N GLU A 3 4.55 16.24 -45.25
CA GLU A 3 4.47 17.71 -45.09
C GLU A 3 4.62 18.22 -43.64
N LEU A 4 4.32 17.37 -42.67
CA LEU A 4 4.46 17.61 -41.24
C LEU A 4 5.93 17.81 -40.78
N THR A 5 6.89 17.16 -41.43
CA THR A 5 8.31 17.23 -41.04
C THR A 5 8.97 18.54 -41.45
N GLY A 6 8.56 19.12 -42.57
CA GLY A 6 9.13 20.36 -43.12
C GLY A 6 8.62 21.62 -42.45
N GLN A 7 7.31 21.71 -42.21
CA GLN A 7 6.67 22.93 -41.68
C GLN A 7 6.95 23.14 -40.18
N VAL A 8 6.93 22.06 -39.35
CA VAL A 8 7.28 22.10 -37.91
C VAL A 8 8.74 22.51 -37.68
N LEU A 9 9.64 22.16 -38.60
CA LEU A 9 11.06 22.49 -38.48
C LEU A 9 11.37 23.97 -38.78
N LEU A 10 10.59 24.60 -39.65
CA LEU A 10 10.77 26.03 -40.00
C LEU A 10 10.20 26.98 -38.92
N GLU A 11 9.09 26.65 -38.30
CA GLU A 11 8.47 27.47 -37.25
C GLU A 11 9.23 27.43 -35.92
N LEU A 12 9.94 26.32 -35.62
CA LEU A 12 10.65 26.14 -34.35
C LEU A 12 12.14 26.51 -34.43
N ALA A 13 12.72 26.74 -35.61
CA ALA A 13 14.14 27.00 -35.81
C ALA A 13 14.68 28.25 -35.13
N GLY A 14 13.79 29.21 -34.76
CA GLY A 14 14.15 30.43 -34.06
C GLY A 14 14.11 30.39 -32.53
N VAL A 15 13.62 29.31 -31.93
CA VAL A 15 13.31 29.23 -30.48
C VAL A 15 14.16 28.20 -29.74
N HIS A 16 14.80 27.27 -30.44
CA HIS A 16 15.50 26.14 -29.81
C HIS A 16 17.03 26.23 -29.99
N ASP A 17 17.75 25.89 -28.92
CA ASP A 17 19.20 25.86 -28.84
C ASP A 17 19.70 24.40 -29.01
N MET A 18 20.63 24.14 -29.94
CA MET A 18 21.24 22.83 -30.11
C MET A 18 22.01 22.35 -28.88
N HIS A 19 22.41 23.28 -28.00
CA HIS A 19 23.06 22.95 -26.73
C HIS A 19 22.08 22.60 -25.61
N ARG A 20 20.77 22.86 -25.81
CA ARG A 20 19.70 22.64 -24.82
C ARG A 20 18.40 22.18 -25.49
N LEU A 21 18.40 20.94 -25.93
CA LEU A 21 17.28 20.38 -26.71
C LEU A 21 16.03 20.07 -25.86
N MET A 22 16.20 19.74 -24.58
CA MET A 22 15.15 19.32 -23.66
C MET A 22 15.63 19.54 -22.22
N GLU A 23 14.71 19.81 -21.30
CA GLU A 23 15.03 19.87 -19.88
C GLU A 23 15.11 18.48 -19.23
N ASP A 24 15.93 18.33 -18.18
CA ASP A 24 16.08 17.07 -17.45
C ASP A 24 14.72 16.58 -16.88
N ALA A 25 13.91 17.54 -16.36
CA ALA A 25 12.57 17.26 -15.86
C ALA A 25 11.59 16.81 -16.97
N GLU A 26 11.77 17.24 -18.20
CA GLU A 26 10.95 16.82 -19.35
C GLU A 26 11.28 15.40 -19.78
N LEU A 27 12.54 14.99 -19.73
CA LEU A 27 12.98 13.64 -20.05
C LEU A 27 12.54 12.62 -18.98
N THR A 28 12.57 13.01 -17.70
CA THR A 28 12.30 12.11 -16.57
C THR A 28 10.94 12.34 -15.90
N GLY A 29 10.23 13.41 -16.27
CA GLY A 29 8.93 13.78 -15.73
C GLY A 29 7.77 13.00 -16.32
N GLY A 30 6.54 13.46 -16.02
CA GLY A 30 5.31 12.86 -16.58
C GLY A 30 4.91 11.54 -15.92
N GLY A 31 5.43 11.24 -14.72
CA GLY A 31 5.00 10.05 -13.96
C GLY A 31 3.51 10.01 -13.65
N TRP A 32 2.84 11.15 -13.72
CA TRP A 32 1.38 11.32 -13.57
C TRP A 32 0.57 10.93 -14.83
N ILE A 33 1.21 10.84 -16.01
CA ILE A 33 0.50 10.51 -17.27
C ILE A 33 -0.07 9.09 -17.17
N ALA A 34 -1.39 8.97 -17.07
CA ALA A 34 -2.07 7.67 -16.94
C ALA A 34 -2.23 6.95 -18.30
N PRO A 35 -2.36 5.61 -18.31
CA PRO A 35 -2.64 4.85 -19.53
C PRO A 35 -3.88 5.34 -20.28
N ALA A 36 -4.91 5.79 -19.58
CA ALA A 36 -6.13 6.32 -20.19
C ALA A 36 -5.86 7.60 -21.01
N GLN A 37 -4.98 8.49 -20.53
CA GLN A 37 -4.60 9.72 -21.23
C GLN A 37 -3.79 9.39 -22.51
N VAL A 38 -2.85 8.45 -22.41
CA VAL A 38 -2.10 7.97 -23.59
C VAL A 38 -3.06 7.28 -24.57
N GLN A 39 -4.03 6.50 -24.10
CA GLN A 39 -5.04 5.87 -24.94
C GLN A 39 -5.88 6.91 -25.70
N GLN A 40 -6.36 7.93 -25.02
CA GLN A 40 -7.10 9.04 -25.64
C GLN A 40 -6.26 9.78 -26.66
N PHE A 41 -4.98 10.05 -26.35
CA PHE A 41 -4.03 10.66 -27.29
C PHE A 41 -3.86 9.82 -28.56
N LEU A 42 -3.64 8.52 -28.42
CA LEU A 42 -3.50 7.62 -29.57
C LEU A 42 -4.77 7.58 -30.43
N GLN A 43 -5.95 7.60 -29.80
CA GLN A 43 -7.24 7.67 -30.51
C GLN A 43 -7.39 8.98 -31.28
N GLN A 44 -7.07 10.10 -30.67
CA GLN A 44 -7.17 11.43 -31.31
C GLN A 44 -6.20 11.60 -32.47
N LYS A 45 -5.02 10.92 -32.41
CA LYS A 45 -4.06 10.89 -33.52
C LYS A 45 -4.44 9.90 -34.62
N GLY A 46 -5.48 9.11 -34.47
CA GLY A 46 -5.82 8.03 -35.40
C GLY A 46 -4.75 6.94 -35.44
N SER A 47 -4.02 6.76 -34.32
CA SER A 47 -2.88 5.85 -34.26
C SER A 47 -3.30 4.39 -34.39
N PHE A 48 -2.54 3.60 -35.15
CA PHE A 48 -2.64 2.14 -35.17
C PHE A 48 -2.55 1.56 -33.74
N LEU A 49 -1.71 2.16 -32.89
CA LEU A 49 -1.52 1.72 -31.50
C LEU A 49 -2.76 1.88 -30.61
N ALA A 50 -3.75 2.69 -31.01
CA ALA A 50 -4.98 2.84 -30.23
C ALA A 50 -5.79 1.54 -30.10
N GLY A 51 -5.72 0.68 -31.14
CA GLY A 51 -6.35 -0.65 -31.12
C GLY A 51 -5.40 -1.81 -30.80
N TYR A 52 -4.10 -1.55 -30.69
CA TYR A 52 -3.10 -2.59 -30.54
C TYR A 52 -3.02 -3.13 -29.11
N ARG A 53 -2.92 -4.47 -29.03
CA ARG A 53 -2.61 -5.21 -27.80
C ARG A 53 -1.43 -6.13 -28.05
N ASP A 54 -0.47 -6.18 -27.15
CA ASP A 54 0.74 -6.97 -27.31
C ASP A 54 0.57 -8.38 -26.72
N PRO A 55 0.55 -9.44 -27.55
CA PRO A 55 0.39 -10.82 -27.07
C PRO A 55 1.54 -11.29 -26.18
N ALA A 56 2.76 -10.81 -26.43
CA ALA A 56 3.94 -11.16 -25.64
C ALA A 56 3.93 -10.52 -24.23
N TRP A 57 3.07 -9.51 -24.03
CA TRP A 57 2.93 -8.78 -22.77
C TRP A 57 1.51 -8.91 -22.19
N SER A 58 1.00 -10.14 -22.10
CA SER A 58 -0.30 -10.47 -21.51
C SER A 58 -1.47 -9.69 -22.11
N ASN A 59 -1.45 -9.43 -23.41
CA ASN A 59 -2.45 -8.66 -24.13
C ASN A 59 -2.67 -7.22 -23.59
N LYS A 60 -1.67 -6.63 -22.95
CA LYS A 60 -1.73 -5.23 -22.53
C LYS A 60 -1.85 -4.30 -23.72
N THR A 61 -2.57 -3.19 -23.56
CA THR A 61 -2.68 -2.15 -24.59
C THR A 61 -1.35 -1.43 -24.77
N ALA A 62 -1.11 -0.87 -25.96
CA ALA A 62 0.07 -0.05 -26.22
C ALA A 62 0.18 1.12 -25.22
N ALA A 63 -0.93 1.78 -24.92
CA ALA A 63 -0.98 2.86 -23.93
C ALA A 63 -0.48 2.42 -22.55
N THR A 64 -0.93 1.24 -22.08
CA THR A 64 -0.49 0.67 -20.81
C THR A 64 1.01 0.39 -20.83
N LEU A 65 1.52 -0.24 -21.89
CA LEU A 65 2.94 -0.57 -22.02
C LEU A 65 3.82 0.67 -22.08
N ILE A 66 3.43 1.71 -22.83
CA ILE A 66 4.17 2.97 -22.88
C ILE A 66 4.32 3.55 -21.47
N VAL A 67 3.24 3.63 -20.71
CA VAL A 67 3.25 4.22 -19.37
C VAL A 67 4.03 3.36 -18.37
N GLU A 68 3.69 2.06 -18.27
CA GLU A 68 4.32 1.17 -17.29
C GLU A 68 5.83 1.04 -17.51
N ARG A 69 6.26 0.84 -18.78
CA ARG A 69 7.69 0.65 -19.05
C ARG A 69 8.48 1.95 -18.92
N SER A 70 7.92 3.07 -19.34
CA SER A 70 8.56 4.37 -19.12
C SER A 70 8.73 4.65 -17.63
N ARG A 71 7.68 4.46 -16.82
CA ARG A 71 7.72 4.66 -15.35
C ARG A 71 8.70 3.73 -14.66
N ALA A 72 8.76 2.46 -15.05
CA ALA A 72 9.69 1.48 -14.47
C ALA A 72 11.16 1.93 -14.57
N HIS A 73 11.46 2.73 -15.58
CA HIS A 73 12.80 3.30 -15.80
C HIS A 73 12.92 4.78 -15.44
N GLY A 74 11.85 5.41 -14.90
CA GLY A 74 11.83 6.83 -14.57
C GLY A 74 12.03 7.73 -15.80
N ILE A 75 11.44 7.35 -16.94
CA ILE A 75 11.44 8.11 -18.20
C ILE A 75 10.04 8.64 -18.48
N SER A 76 9.94 9.81 -19.08
CA SER A 76 8.68 10.44 -19.46
C SER A 76 7.91 9.60 -20.50
N PRO A 77 6.65 9.21 -20.25
CA PRO A 77 5.81 8.57 -21.26
C PRO A 77 5.60 9.46 -22.48
N LEU A 78 5.57 10.78 -22.32
CA LEU A 78 5.46 11.75 -23.43
C LEU A 78 6.72 11.74 -24.29
N TYR A 79 7.91 11.68 -23.67
CA TYR A 79 9.16 11.50 -24.41
C TYR A 79 9.14 10.19 -25.20
N MET A 80 8.65 9.11 -24.59
CA MET A 80 8.56 7.82 -25.27
C MET A 80 7.60 7.86 -26.46
N LEU A 81 6.49 8.57 -26.38
CA LEU A 81 5.58 8.81 -27.52
C LEU A 81 6.28 9.55 -28.66
N ALA A 82 7.03 10.62 -28.34
CA ALA A 82 7.82 11.34 -29.34
C ALA A 82 8.87 10.42 -30.00
N ARG A 83 9.52 9.58 -29.21
CA ARG A 83 10.52 8.62 -29.69
C ARG A 83 9.90 7.57 -30.63
N ILE A 84 8.76 6.99 -30.25
CA ILE A 84 8.01 6.03 -31.07
C ILE A 84 7.62 6.66 -32.41
N GLN A 85 7.18 7.92 -32.40
CA GLN A 85 6.84 8.60 -33.65
C GLN A 85 8.03 8.74 -34.60
N ILE A 86 9.18 9.15 -34.06
CA ILE A 86 10.36 9.44 -34.86
C ILE A 86 10.98 8.17 -35.44
N GLU A 87 11.07 7.11 -34.64
CA GLU A 87 11.73 5.87 -35.05
C GLU A 87 10.86 5.01 -35.97
N SER A 88 9.55 5.05 -35.79
CA SER A 88 8.66 4.10 -36.48
C SER A 88 7.42 4.70 -37.13
N GLY A 89 7.09 5.96 -36.86
CA GLY A 89 5.86 6.60 -37.33
C GLY A 89 4.57 6.07 -36.69
N LEU A 90 4.64 5.14 -35.76
CA LEU A 90 3.49 4.39 -35.26
C LEU A 90 2.40 5.25 -34.60
N ILE A 91 2.73 6.48 -34.20
CA ILE A 91 1.73 7.38 -33.61
C ILE A 91 0.79 7.97 -34.65
N GLN A 92 1.26 8.24 -35.89
CA GLN A 92 0.46 8.93 -36.91
C GLN A 92 0.28 8.14 -38.21
N SER A 93 1.33 7.45 -38.71
CA SER A 93 1.31 6.87 -40.05
C SER A 93 1.80 5.42 -40.10
N GLY A 94 2.32 4.88 -38.98
CA GLY A 94 2.90 3.54 -38.95
C GLY A 94 1.85 2.43 -38.94
N THR A 95 2.29 1.24 -39.35
CA THR A 95 1.49 0.01 -39.43
C THR A 95 2.11 -1.09 -38.56
N SER A 96 1.50 -2.28 -38.56
CA SER A 96 2.00 -3.43 -37.80
C SER A 96 3.44 -3.83 -38.16
N SER A 97 3.91 -3.56 -39.38
CA SER A 97 5.30 -3.81 -39.79
C SER A 97 6.33 -2.96 -39.04
N ASN A 98 5.91 -1.87 -38.42
CA ASN A 98 6.79 -0.97 -37.69
C ASN A 98 6.97 -1.35 -36.20
N LEU A 99 6.19 -2.33 -35.69
CA LEU A 99 6.20 -2.71 -34.24
C LEU A 99 7.57 -3.22 -33.77
N ALA A 100 8.29 -3.96 -34.61
CA ALA A 100 9.60 -4.53 -34.29
C ALA A 100 10.71 -3.47 -34.12
N LYS A 101 10.48 -2.23 -34.57
CA LYS A 101 11.40 -1.10 -34.46
C LYS A 101 10.76 0.12 -33.80
N ALA A 102 9.77 -0.10 -32.96
CA ALA A 102 8.94 0.99 -32.38
C ALA A 102 9.75 2.13 -31.77
N THR A 103 10.85 1.85 -31.06
CA THR A 103 11.74 2.84 -30.48
C THR A 103 13.13 2.88 -31.11
N GLY A 104 13.38 2.06 -32.14
CA GLY A 104 14.70 1.88 -32.79
C GLY A 104 15.70 1.10 -31.93
N CYS A 105 15.27 0.56 -30.81
CA CYS A 105 16.17 -0.12 -29.87
C CYS A 105 16.65 -1.46 -30.44
N GLY A 106 17.99 -1.64 -30.55
CA GLY A 106 18.59 -2.83 -31.17
C GLY A 106 18.43 -2.92 -32.68
N CYS A 107 18.06 -1.82 -33.33
CA CYS A 107 17.93 -1.73 -34.80
C CYS A 107 19.02 -0.81 -35.37
N PRO A 108 20.20 -1.32 -35.75
CA PRO A 108 21.25 -0.50 -36.38
C PRO A 108 20.84 -0.05 -37.78
N ASP A 109 21.44 1.06 -38.26
CA ASP A 109 21.20 1.61 -39.60
C ASP A 109 21.56 0.65 -40.72
N SER A 110 22.51 -0.25 -40.48
CA SER A 110 22.92 -1.31 -41.39
C SER A 110 22.74 -2.69 -40.74
N GLY A 111 21.85 -3.50 -41.29
CA GLY A 111 21.56 -4.85 -40.80
C GLY A 111 20.12 -5.00 -40.28
N GLY A 112 19.78 -6.18 -39.77
CA GLY A 112 18.47 -6.47 -39.17
C GLY A 112 18.41 -6.04 -37.73
N CYS A 113 17.20 -5.79 -37.20
CA CYS A 113 17.01 -5.57 -35.77
C CYS A 113 17.35 -6.84 -34.98
N ASP A 114 17.87 -6.65 -33.75
CA ASP A 114 18.08 -7.73 -32.79
C ASP A 114 16.73 -8.32 -32.38
N THR A 115 16.54 -9.60 -32.69
CA THR A 115 15.26 -10.31 -32.43
C THR A 115 14.93 -10.46 -30.98
N SER A 116 15.89 -10.29 -30.04
CA SER A 116 15.66 -10.31 -28.60
C SER A 116 14.78 -9.12 -28.13
N TYR A 117 14.73 -8.05 -28.92
CA TYR A 117 13.88 -6.88 -28.69
C TYR A 117 12.68 -6.81 -29.64
N ALA A 118 12.32 -7.91 -30.29
CA ALA A 118 11.18 -7.96 -31.19
C ALA A 118 9.85 -7.76 -30.43
N GLY A 119 8.91 -7.03 -31.04
CA GLY A 119 7.60 -6.71 -30.46
C GLY A 119 7.56 -5.36 -29.78
N PHE A 120 6.34 -4.80 -29.70
CA PHE A 120 6.14 -3.43 -29.25
C PHE A 120 6.58 -3.21 -27.79
N GLY A 121 6.11 -4.06 -26.87
CA GLY A 121 6.45 -3.96 -25.46
C GLY A 121 7.94 -4.11 -25.19
N SER A 122 8.61 -5.04 -25.90
CA SER A 122 10.06 -5.25 -25.80
C SER A 122 10.85 -4.05 -26.33
N GLN A 123 10.38 -3.41 -27.39
CA GLN A 123 10.97 -2.18 -27.93
C GLN A 123 10.85 -1.01 -26.94
N VAL A 124 9.68 -0.81 -26.32
CA VAL A 124 9.46 0.25 -25.33
C VAL A 124 10.31 0.02 -24.07
N GLU A 125 10.37 -1.22 -23.59
CA GLU A 125 11.23 -1.61 -22.46
C GLU A 125 12.70 -1.32 -22.76
N CYS A 126 13.20 -1.80 -23.90
CA CYS A 126 14.58 -1.59 -24.32
C CYS A 126 14.93 -0.11 -24.46
N GLY A 127 14.07 0.68 -25.11
CA GLY A 127 14.29 2.12 -25.30
C GLY A 127 14.38 2.87 -23.96
N ALA A 128 13.43 2.62 -23.05
CA ALA A 128 13.42 3.24 -21.74
C ALA A 128 14.64 2.83 -20.89
N ALA A 129 15.00 1.55 -20.89
CA ALA A 129 16.15 1.04 -20.14
C ALA A 129 17.48 1.64 -20.62
N LYS A 130 17.68 1.80 -21.95
CA LYS A 130 18.86 2.45 -22.52
C LYS A 130 18.97 3.91 -22.10
N ILE A 131 17.89 4.67 -22.21
CA ILE A 131 17.86 6.07 -21.77
C ILE A 131 18.24 6.17 -20.29
N ARG A 132 17.66 5.32 -19.45
CA ARG A 132 18.00 5.26 -18.01
C ARG A 132 19.46 4.88 -17.77
N GLY A 133 20.02 4.00 -18.59
CA GLY A 133 21.46 3.66 -18.56
C GLY A 133 22.35 4.88 -18.78
N TYR A 134 22.05 5.67 -19.80
CA TYR A 134 22.80 6.91 -20.10
C TYR A 134 22.67 7.95 -18.98
N LEU A 135 21.49 8.13 -18.42
CA LEU A 135 21.29 9.01 -17.27
C LEU A 135 22.13 8.57 -16.07
N ARG A 136 22.17 7.26 -15.75
CA ARG A 136 23.00 6.74 -14.64
C ARG A 136 24.49 6.99 -14.83
N ASP A 137 24.99 6.93 -16.06
CA ASP A 137 26.39 7.27 -16.32
C ASP A 137 26.66 8.76 -16.04
N LEU A 138 25.76 9.64 -16.51
CA LEU A 138 25.87 11.07 -16.26
C LEU A 138 25.67 11.42 -14.78
N ASP A 139 24.77 10.75 -14.06
CA ASP A 139 24.57 10.91 -12.61
C ASP A 139 25.83 10.52 -11.82
N ALA A 140 26.57 9.51 -12.31
CA ALA A 140 27.85 9.08 -11.75
C ALA A 140 29.06 9.91 -12.22
N GLY A 141 28.83 11.02 -12.94
CA GLY A 141 29.89 11.88 -13.47
C GLY A 141 30.68 11.26 -14.64
N ARG A 142 30.23 10.12 -15.17
CA ARG A 142 30.85 9.45 -16.33
C ARG A 142 30.26 9.96 -17.65
N PRO A 143 31.01 9.89 -18.74
CA PRO A 143 30.45 10.10 -20.07
C PRO A 143 29.46 8.97 -20.40
N THR A 144 28.48 9.26 -21.24
CA THR A 144 27.66 8.20 -21.87
C THR A 144 28.50 7.30 -22.78
N VAL A 145 27.95 6.17 -23.20
CA VAL A 145 28.63 5.20 -24.07
C VAL A 145 29.19 5.82 -25.35
N SER A 146 28.56 6.90 -25.87
CA SER A 146 29.08 7.67 -27.03
C SER A 146 29.98 8.84 -26.62
N GLY A 147 30.36 8.97 -25.37
CA GLY A 147 31.29 9.98 -24.88
C GLY A 147 30.67 11.37 -24.63
N TRP A 148 29.34 11.51 -24.60
CA TRP A 148 28.68 12.79 -24.29
C TRP A 148 28.70 13.10 -22.79
N ARG A 149 28.93 14.37 -22.45
CA ARG A 149 28.93 14.91 -21.07
C ARG A 149 28.32 16.30 -21.02
N VAL A 150 27.68 16.64 -19.89
CA VAL A 150 27.22 17.99 -19.65
C VAL A 150 28.41 18.95 -19.51
N GLY A 151 28.36 20.07 -20.20
CA GLY A 151 29.41 21.12 -20.18
C GLY A 151 30.66 20.83 -21.01
N PHE A 152 30.74 19.72 -21.73
CA PHE A 152 31.90 19.37 -22.57
C PHE A 152 31.52 19.39 -24.05
N ALA A 153 32.32 20.13 -24.84
CA ALA A 153 32.12 20.26 -26.28
C ALA A 153 32.45 18.95 -26.99
N LYS A 154 31.60 18.52 -27.93
CA LYS A 154 31.81 17.38 -28.80
C LYS A 154 31.19 17.59 -30.17
N GLN A 155 31.80 17.03 -31.20
CA GLN A 155 31.29 17.08 -32.55
C GLN A 155 30.21 16.01 -32.78
N THR A 156 29.13 16.40 -33.44
CA THR A 156 28.09 15.51 -33.97
C THR A 156 28.48 14.92 -35.34
N LEU A 157 27.69 13.97 -35.82
CA LEU A 157 27.93 13.37 -37.15
C LEU A 157 27.61 14.34 -38.31
N ASP A 158 26.79 15.35 -38.10
CA ASP A 158 26.54 16.47 -39.02
C ASP A 158 27.45 17.70 -38.75
N PRO A 159 28.67 17.49 -38.49
CA PRO A 159 29.82 18.18 -37.90
C PRO A 159 29.50 19.55 -37.23
N CYS A 160 28.54 19.58 -36.34
CA CYS A 160 28.31 20.68 -35.43
C CYS A 160 29.02 20.43 -34.09
N THR A 161 29.61 21.48 -33.51
CA THR A 161 30.15 21.36 -32.13
C THR A 161 29.06 21.69 -31.11
N VAL A 162 28.70 20.69 -30.32
CA VAL A 162 27.66 20.82 -29.27
C VAL A 162 28.27 20.69 -27.89
N THR A 163 27.85 21.58 -26.99
CA THR A 163 28.16 21.51 -25.55
C THR A 163 26.84 21.31 -24.81
N PRO A 164 26.47 20.08 -24.45
CA PRO A 164 25.19 19.84 -23.77
C PRO A 164 25.08 20.64 -22.48
N ALA A 165 24.02 21.44 -22.35
CA ALA A 165 23.78 22.26 -21.16
C ALA A 165 23.22 21.45 -19.98
N ASN A 166 22.64 20.27 -20.25
CA ASN A 166 22.03 19.39 -19.25
C ASN A 166 22.13 17.93 -19.66
N LYS A 167 21.71 17.00 -18.77
CA LYS A 167 21.77 15.57 -18.98
C LYS A 167 20.84 15.09 -20.09
N ALA A 168 19.64 15.66 -20.17
CA ALA A 168 18.67 15.31 -21.21
C ALA A 168 19.27 15.52 -22.60
N THR A 169 19.87 16.66 -22.85
CA THR A 169 20.53 16.97 -24.14
C THR A 169 21.68 16.00 -24.44
N ALA A 170 22.52 15.69 -23.45
CA ALA A 170 23.60 14.71 -23.62
C ALA A 170 23.06 13.29 -23.94
N VAL A 171 21.93 12.90 -23.33
CA VAL A 171 21.24 11.62 -23.61
C VAL A 171 20.68 11.59 -25.03
N LEU A 172 20.04 12.66 -25.48
CA LEU A 172 19.49 12.74 -26.83
C LEU A 172 20.60 12.55 -27.88
N TYR A 173 21.73 13.23 -27.75
CA TYR A 173 22.88 13.07 -28.64
C TYR A 173 23.58 11.71 -28.50
N THR A 174 23.45 11.04 -27.37
CA THR A 174 23.94 9.66 -27.20
C THR A 174 23.13 8.68 -28.05
N TYR A 175 21.81 8.90 -28.05
CA TYR A 175 20.90 8.04 -28.81
C TYR A 175 20.91 8.34 -30.30
N THR A 176 20.90 9.62 -30.67
CA THR A 176 20.90 10.10 -32.06
C THR A 176 21.97 11.19 -32.23
N PRO A 177 23.17 10.86 -32.67
CA PRO A 177 24.34 11.76 -32.67
C PRO A 177 24.34 12.79 -33.82
N TRP A 178 23.18 13.24 -34.25
CA TRP A 178 22.95 14.25 -35.28
C TRP A 178 22.17 15.44 -34.67
N VAL A 179 22.57 16.67 -34.98
CA VAL A 179 21.79 17.85 -34.61
C VAL A 179 20.47 17.89 -35.37
N GLY A 180 20.54 17.69 -36.69
CA GLY A 180 19.38 17.79 -37.56
C GLY A 180 19.04 19.23 -37.94
N ALA A 181 17.76 19.62 -37.88
CA ALA A 181 17.31 20.94 -38.32
C ALA A 181 18.01 22.12 -37.62
N TYR A 182 18.38 21.96 -36.34
CA TYR A 182 19.10 23.02 -35.61
C TYR A 182 20.58 23.14 -36.02
N ALA A 183 21.08 22.28 -36.90
CA ALA A 183 22.40 22.40 -37.50
C ALA A 183 22.55 23.66 -38.38
N MET A 184 21.46 24.34 -38.74
CA MET A 184 21.50 25.67 -39.33
C MET A 184 22.26 26.67 -38.46
N GLN A 185 22.29 26.50 -37.15
CA GLN A 185 23.05 27.32 -36.20
C GLN A 185 24.57 27.15 -36.37
N CYS A 186 25.05 26.08 -37.00
CA CYS A 186 26.44 25.87 -37.35
C CYS A 186 26.67 25.87 -38.89
N GLY A 187 25.75 26.44 -39.66
CA GLY A 187 25.87 26.59 -41.11
C GLY A 187 25.65 25.28 -41.92
N ARG A 188 24.88 24.32 -41.34
CA ARG A 188 24.58 23.02 -41.98
C ARG A 188 23.10 22.94 -42.33
N THR A 189 22.78 22.18 -43.38
CA THR A 189 21.40 21.92 -43.82
C THR A 189 21.14 20.43 -43.70
N THR A 190 20.61 20.01 -42.55
CA THR A 190 20.24 18.61 -42.29
C THR A 190 18.81 18.55 -41.75
N VAL A 191 18.17 17.38 -41.91
CA VAL A 191 16.81 17.13 -41.40
C VAL A 191 16.84 15.94 -40.42
N GLY A 192 15.87 15.85 -39.53
CA GLY A 192 15.82 14.77 -38.55
C GLY A 192 16.69 15.06 -37.32
N GLY A 193 17.43 14.06 -36.88
CA GLY A 193 18.36 14.17 -35.77
C GLY A 193 17.70 14.42 -34.41
N SER A 194 18.51 14.78 -33.41
CA SER A 194 18.05 15.03 -32.03
C SER A 194 17.12 16.24 -31.91
N SER A 195 17.23 17.23 -32.81
CA SER A 195 16.31 18.37 -32.88
C SER A 195 14.88 17.96 -33.20
N LEU A 196 14.70 16.93 -34.03
CA LEU A 196 13.36 16.40 -34.36
C LEU A 196 12.68 15.80 -33.12
N VAL A 197 13.42 15.12 -32.25
CA VAL A 197 12.88 14.58 -30.98
C VAL A 197 12.33 15.71 -30.12
N SER A 198 13.11 16.78 -29.95
CA SER A 198 12.71 17.98 -29.19
C SER A 198 11.46 18.64 -29.80
N ALA A 199 11.41 18.79 -31.12
CA ALA A 199 10.29 19.41 -31.83
C ALA A 199 8.99 18.57 -31.69
N VAL A 200 9.05 17.27 -31.90
CA VAL A 200 7.88 16.37 -31.77
C VAL A 200 7.41 16.31 -30.32
N PHE A 201 8.33 16.23 -29.35
CA PHE A 201 8.01 16.28 -27.92
C PHE A 201 7.26 17.57 -27.57
N THR A 202 7.80 18.73 -27.98
CA THR A 202 7.19 20.04 -27.72
C THR A 202 5.80 20.13 -28.35
N ARG A 203 5.64 19.68 -29.59
CA ARG A 203 4.35 19.64 -30.27
C ARG A 203 3.34 18.75 -29.53
N TYR A 204 3.72 17.53 -29.16
CA TYR A 204 2.82 16.63 -28.43
C TYR A 204 2.44 17.19 -27.06
N ARG A 205 3.37 17.86 -26.40
CA ARG A 205 3.12 18.59 -25.16
C ARG A 205 2.08 19.71 -25.35
N THR A 206 2.23 20.49 -26.42
CA THR A 206 1.37 21.65 -26.71
C THR A 206 0.00 21.23 -27.22
N ASP A 207 -0.07 20.35 -28.23
CA ASP A 207 -1.32 19.91 -28.86
C ASP A 207 -2.31 19.29 -27.85
N TYR A 208 -1.80 18.64 -26.80
CA TYR A 208 -2.61 17.96 -25.79
C TYR A 208 -2.53 18.60 -24.41
N ASN A 209 -1.97 19.80 -24.32
CA ASN A 209 -1.79 20.54 -23.07
C ASN A 209 -1.06 19.74 -21.98
N TRP A 210 -0.21 18.80 -22.40
CA TRP A 210 0.66 18.04 -21.50
C TRP A 210 1.91 18.86 -21.14
N GLY A 211 1.69 19.94 -20.33
CA GLY A 211 2.76 20.79 -19.82
C GLY A 211 3.18 21.97 -20.70
N SER A 212 2.30 22.50 -21.56
CA SER A 212 2.47 23.83 -22.12
C SER A 212 2.04 24.86 -21.10
N GLY A 213 3.02 25.52 -20.51
CA GLY A 213 2.84 26.61 -19.56
C GLY A 213 1.75 26.36 -18.54
N CYS A 214 2.11 26.04 -17.32
CA CYS A 214 1.17 25.86 -16.24
C CYS A 214 0.32 27.13 -16.07
N VAL A 215 -0.79 27.20 -16.77
CA VAL A 215 -1.81 28.20 -16.50
C VAL A 215 -2.67 27.64 -15.39
N LEU A 216 -2.32 27.98 -14.16
CA LEU A 216 -3.19 27.76 -13.02
C LEU A 216 -4.34 28.77 -13.10
N GLN A 217 -5.55 28.32 -12.84
CA GLN A 217 -6.74 29.19 -12.86
C GLN A 217 -7.71 28.79 -11.73
N GLY A 218 -8.71 29.63 -11.50
CA GLY A 218 -9.76 29.38 -10.52
C GLY A 218 -9.23 29.04 -9.12
N ASP A 219 -9.93 28.12 -8.45
CA ASP A 219 -9.67 27.75 -7.06
C ASP A 219 -8.35 26.99 -6.87
N ILE A 220 -7.89 26.25 -7.88
CA ILE A 220 -6.58 25.59 -7.85
C ILE A 220 -5.47 26.63 -7.81
N LYS A 221 -5.57 27.70 -8.63
CA LYS A 221 -4.63 28.81 -8.59
C LYS A 221 -4.68 29.53 -7.25
N ALA A 222 -5.86 29.87 -6.78
CA ALA A 222 -6.04 30.54 -5.50
C ALA A 222 -5.42 29.73 -4.34
N LYS A 223 -5.61 28.41 -4.32
CA LYS A 223 -4.99 27.50 -3.34
C LYS A 223 -3.47 27.51 -3.47
N TYR A 224 -2.94 27.37 -4.68
CA TYR A 224 -1.49 27.38 -4.92
C TYR A 224 -0.82 28.68 -4.45
N ASP A 225 -1.43 29.81 -4.77
CA ASP A 225 -0.92 31.12 -4.36
C ASP A 225 -0.98 31.31 -2.84
N ALA A 226 -2.11 30.93 -2.21
CA ALA A 226 -2.32 31.08 -0.77
C ALA A 226 -1.34 30.29 0.09
N MET A 227 -0.85 29.14 -0.42
CA MET A 227 0.07 28.28 0.34
C MET A 227 1.54 28.45 -0.06
N ASN A 228 1.90 29.52 -0.77
CA ASN A 228 3.23 29.71 -1.32
C ASN A 228 3.67 28.52 -2.19
N GLY A 229 2.83 28.15 -3.14
CA GLY A 229 2.98 27.00 -4.01
C GLY A 229 4.36 26.80 -4.63
N PRO A 230 5.04 27.87 -5.15
CA PRO A 230 6.39 27.73 -5.69
C PRO A 230 7.40 27.13 -4.70
N ALA A 231 7.33 27.54 -3.44
CA ALA A 231 8.22 27.02 -2.41
C ALA A 231 7.79 25.61 -1.91
N LEU A 232 6.50 25.38 -1.76
CA LEU A 232 5.97 24.15 -1.18
C LEU A 232 5.82 23.03 -2.21
N LEU A 233 5.16 23.31 -3.33
CA LEU A 233 4.81 22.31 -4.35
C LEU A 233 5.79 22.28 -5.52
N GLY A 234 6.56 23.34 -5.72
CA GLY A 234 7.43 23.52 -6.88
C GLY A 234 6.66 23.91 -8.13
N SER A 235 7.30 23.75 -9.27
CA SER A 235 6.72 24.07 -10.57
C SER A 235 5.57 23.11 -10.91
N CYS A 236 4.57 23.64 -11.56
CA CYS A 236 3.47 22.86 -12.11
C CYS A 236 3.97 22.00 -13.28
N GLN A 237 3.55 20.75 -13.31
CA GLN A 237 4.00 19.80 -14.33
C GLN A 237 3.05 19.71 -15.54
N ALA A 238 1.81 20.16 -15.39
CA ALA A 238 0.81 20.19 -16.45
C ALA A 238 -0.23 21.27 -16.17
N GLY A 239 -0.94 21.71 -17.20
CA GLY A 239 -2.15 22.53 -17.03
C GLY A 239 -3.24 21.78 -16.24
N GLU A 240 -4.29 22.51 -15.86
CA GLU A 240 -5.42 21.93 -15.14
C GLU A 240 -6.12 20.86 -15.99
N LEU A 241 -6.30 19.68 -15.43
CA LEU A 241 -6.92 18.51 -16.06
C LEU A 241 -8.25 18.18 -15.39
N ALA A 242 -9.21 17.68 -16.18
CA ALA A 242 -10.40 17.06 -15.62
C ALA A 242 -10.03 15.72 -14.98
N ALA A 243 -10.59 15.45 -13.80
CA ALA A 243 -10.41 14.15 -13.15
C ALA A 243 -11.11 13.04 -13.99
N PRO A 244 -10.55 11.83 -14.01
CA PRO A 244 -11.07 10.73 -14.81
C PRO A 244 -12.51 10.29 -14.48
N ASP A 245 -13.03 10.65 -13.30
CA ASP A 245 -14.44 10.42 -12.92
C ASP A 245 -15.42 11.45 -13.50
N GLY A 246 -14.88 12.52 -14.13
CA GLY A 246 -15.67 13.61 -14.72
C GLY A 246 -16.24 14.62 -13.71
N VAL A 247 -15.93 14.52 -12.42
CA VAL A 247 -16.45 15.39 -11.36
C VAL A 247 -15.49 16.53 -11.04
N GLY A 248 -14.26 16.19 -10.71
CA GLY A 248 -13.26 17.13 -10.25
C GLY A 248 -12.30 17.60 -11.33
N ARG A 249 -11.38 18.45 -10.90
CA ARG A 249 -10.24 18.92 -11.68
C ARG A 249 -8.98 18.88 -10.81
N PHE A 250 -7.82 18.81 -11.43
CA PHE A 250 -6.55 18.75 -10.70
C PHE A 250 -5.38 19.34 -11.46
N ASN A 251 -4.33 19.71 -10.71
CA ASN A 251 -2.99 19.97 -11.23
C ASN A 251 -1.96 19.14 -10.46
N HIS A 252 -1.01 18.61 -11.19
CA HIS A 252 0.19 18.02 -10.61
C HIS A 252 1.35 19.02 -10.60
N PHE A 253 2.12 18.98 -9.52
CA PHE A 253 3.32 19.77 -9.27
C PHE A 253 4.50 18.85 -8.98
N GLU A 254 5.71 19.38 -8.91
CA GLU A 254 6.92 18.59 -8.63
C GLU A 254 6.83 17.79 -7.33
N ARG A 255 6.24 18.37 -6.28
CA ARG A 255 6.19 17.80 -4.93
C ARG A 255 4.79 17.47 -4.42
N GLY A 256 3.76 17.64 -5.24
CA GLY A 256 2.39 17.38 -4.80
C GLY A 256 1.36 17.51 -5.91
N SER A 257 0.09 17.54 -5.51
CA SER A 257 -1.05 17.75 -6.39
C SER A 257 -2.11 18.58 -5.67
N ILE A 258 -2.84 19.40 -6.42
CA ILE A 258 -4.05 20.06 -5.94
C ILE A 258 -5.22 19.46 -6.71
N TYR A 259 -6.20 18.97 -5.98
CA TYR A 259 -7.48 18.49 -6.51
C TYR A 259 -8.61 19.40 -6.07
N TRP A 260 -9.55 19.62 -6.95
CA TRP A 260 -10.70 20.48 -6.75
C TRP A 260 -11.97 19.78 -7.16
N THR A 261 -13.03 19.97 -6.38
CA THR A 261 -14.40 19.65 -6.79
C THR A 261 -15.33 20.83 -6.46
N PRO A 262 -16.51 20.95 -7.10
CA PRO A 262 -17.46 22.02 -6.81
C PRO A 262 -17.95 22.03 -5.36
N THR A 263 -17.96 20.89 -4.69
CA THR A 263 -18.51 20.71 -3.33
C THR A 263 -17.45 20.82 -2.23
N LEU A 264 -16.23 20.40 -2.52
CA LEU A 264 -15.16 20.33 -1.50
C LEU A 264 -14.18 21.51 -1.57
N GLY A 265 -14.11 22.18 -2.75
CA GLY A 265 -13.07 23.16 -3.00
C GLY A 265 -11.74 22.52 -3.39
N ALA A 266 -10.65 23.30 -3.30
CA ALA A 266 -9.31 22.87 -3.69
C ALA A 266 -8.50 22.41 -2.49
N HIS A 267 -7.97 21.18 -2.54
CA HIS A 267 -7.15 20.59 -1.48
C HIS A 267 -5.84 20.02 -2.01
N VAL A 268 -4.79 20.10 -1.18
CA VAL A 268 -3.45 19.66 -1.52
C VAL A 268 -3.12 18.30 -0.91
N VAL A 269 -2.43 17.47 -1.69
CA VAL A 269 -1.86 16.19 -1.24
C VAL A 269 -0.41 16.12 -1.71
N MET A 270 0.54 15.80 -0.82
CA MET A 270 1.97 15.86 -1.11
C MET A 270 2.70 14.55 -0.76
N GLY A 271 3.96 14.46 -1.20
CA GLY A 271 4.93 13.48 -0.76
C GLY A 271 4.44 12.04 -0.75
N SER A 272 4.72 11.34 0.35
CA SER A 272 4.38 9.92 0.51
C SER A 272 2.87 9.66 0.62
N ILE A 273 2.11 10.62 1.17
CA ILE A 273 0.63 10.54 1.24
C ILE A 273 0.06 10.54 -0.18
N ARG A 274 0.55 11.47 -1.04
CA ARG A 274 0.19 11.50 -2.46
C ARG A 274 0.54 10.18 -3.16
N GLY A 275 1.75 9.65 -2.91
CA GLY A 275 2.19 8.38 -3.50
C GLY A 275 1.33 7.19 -3.07
N ARG A 276 0.88 7.16 -1.80
CA ARG A 276 -0.06 6.13 -1.34
C ARG A 276 -1.43 6.27 -1.99
N TRP A 277 -1.96 7.48 -2.07
CA TRP A 277 -3.26 7.74 -2.73
C TRP A 277 -3.21 7.38 -4.22
N GLU A 278 -2.09 7.63 -4.91
CA GLU A 278 -1.85 7.16 -6.29
C GLU A 278 -1.95 5.63 -6.41
N GLN A 279 -1.30 4.88 -5.50
CA GLN A 279 -1.38 3.41 -5.46
C GLN A 279 -2.81 2.91 -5.26
N LEU A 280 -3.63 3.67 -4.57
CA LEU A 280 -5.05 3.39 -4.33
C LEU A 280 -5.97 3.87 -5.47
N ASN A 281 -5.41 4.30 -6.62
CA ASN A 281 -6.16 4.76 -7.80
C ASN A 281 -6.88 6.12 -7.63
N TRP A 282 -6.24 7.04 -6.87
CA TRP A 282 -6.66 8.44 -6.72
C TRP A 282 -8.12 8.58 -6.24
N GLU A 283 -8.87 9.58 -6.79
CA GLU A 283 -10.28 9.84 -6.48
C GLU A 283 -11.22 8.68 -6.78
N ARG A 284 -10.87 7.80 -7.72
CA ARG A 284 -11.65 6.60 -8.06
C ARG A 284 -11.41 5.44 -7.13
N GLY A 285 -10.43 5.55 -6.26
CA GLY A 285 -10.13 4.56 -5.25
C GLY A 285 -11.08 4.57 -4.06
N PRO A 286 -10.78 3.78 -3.04
CA PRO A 286 -11.65 3.64 -1.87
C PRO A 286 -11.80 4.93 -1.06
N LEU A 287 -10.85 5.87 -1.16
CA LEU A 287 -10.83 7.08 -0.34
C LEU A 287 -11.64 8.25 -0.92
N GLY A 288 -11.78 8.35 -2.25
CA GLY A 288 -12.36 9.53 -2.89
C GLY A 288 -11.41 10.73 -2.92
N TYR A 289 -11.98 11.94 -3.01
CA TYR A 289 -11.25 13.21 -3.04
C TYR A 289 -10.74 13.63 -1.66
N PRO A 290 -9.63 14.39 -1.60
CA PRO A 290 -9.19 15.02 -0.36
C PRO A 290 -10.22 16.08 0.09
N ILE A 291 -10.49 16.13 1.39
CA ILE A 291 -11.41 17.09 2.02
C ILE A 291 -10.70 18.11 2.91
N ILE A 292 -9.41 17.91 3.15
CA ILE A 292 -8.52 18.86 3.81
C ILE A 292 -7.16 18.87 3.11
N ASP A 293 -6.38 19.91 3.35
CA ASP A 293 -4.96 19.95 2.97
C ASP A 293 -4.16 18.96 3.83
N GLU A 294 -2.93 18.69 3.41
CA GLU A 294 -2.00 17.91 4.24
C GLU A 294 -1.57 18.72 5.46
N TRP A 295 -1.86 18.18 6.65
CA TRP A 295 -1.54 18.79 7.93
C TRP A 295 -0.50 17.98 8.70
N THR A 296 0.22 18.67 9.58
CA THR A 296 1.02 18.01 10.60
C THR A 296 0.08 17.43 11.65
N ALA A 297 0.32 16.17 12.02
CA ALA A 297 -0.47 15.52 13.05
C ALA A 297 -0.30 16.24 14.40
N PRO A 298 -1.35 16.27 15.24
CA PRO A 298 -1.33 16.97 16.51
C PRO A 298 -0.23 16.57 17.51
N ASP A 299 0.34 15.36 17.37
CA ASP A 299 1.48 14.90 18.16
C ASP A 299 2.85 15.39 17.62
N GLY A 300 2.87 16.02 16.44
CA GLY A 300 4.05 16.55 15.79
C GLY A 300 4.95 15.52 15.08
N ARG A 301 4.65 14.21 15.15
CA ARG A 301 5.47 13.15 14.54
C ARG A 301 5.17 12.94 13.06
N GLY A 302 3.91 13.04 12.70
CA GLY A 302 3.44 12.65 11.39
C GLY A 302 2.73 13.75 10.62
N ARG A 303 2.23 13.37 9.47
CA ARG A 303 1.38 14.19 8.60
C ARG A 303 0.19 13.37 8.14
N PHE A 304 -0.90 14.04 7.77
CA PHE A 304 -2.10 13.37 7.31
C PHE A 304 -2.92 14.20 6.34
N ASN A 305 -3.71 13.53 5.52
CA ASN A 305 -4.85 14.07 4.79
C ASN A 305 -6.09 13.26 5.15
N HIS A 306 -7.22 13.95 5.27
CA HIS A 306 -8.54 13.32 5.22
C HIS A 306 -9.11 13.37 3.82
N PHE A 307 -9.81 12.30 3.46
CA PHE A 307 -10.51 12.11 2.20
C PHE A 307 -12.00 11.85 2.48
N GLU A 308 -12.85 11.88 1.46
CA GLU A 308 -14.30 11.67 1.60
C GLU A 308 -14.66 10.40 2.39
N ARG A 309 -13.89 9.31 2.19
CA ARG A 309 -14.21 7.99 2.75
C ARG A 309 -13.08 7.41 3.60
N GLY A 310 -12.05 8.18 3.89
CA GLY A 310 -10.92 7.66 4.66
C GLY A 310 -9.88 8.72 5.00
N SER A 311 -8.72 8.27 5.44
CA SER A 311 -7.59 9.11 5.79
C SER A 311 -6.30 8.39 5.43
N ILE A 312 -5.26 9.15 5.08
CA ILE A 312 -3.89 8.63 4.98
C ILE A 312 -3.05 9.36 6.01
N TYR A 313 -2.33 8.59 6.81
CA TYR A 313 -1.36 9.08 7.79
C TYR A 313 0.03 8.62 7.40
N TRP A 314 1.00 9.48 7.63
CA TRP A 314 2.41 9.23 7.33
C TRP A 314 3.30 9.58 8.51
N THR A 315 4.31 8.74 8.75
CA THR A 315 5.49 9.08 9.58
C THR A 315 6.76 8.67 8.85
N PRO A 316 7.93 9.24 9.21
CA PRO A 316 9.21 8.85 8.61
C PRO A 316 9.53 7.36 8.77
N GLU A 317 9.14 6.77 9.91
CA GLU A 317 9.47 5.38 10.27
C GLU A 317 8.54 4.36 9.63
N LEU A 318 7.24 4.69 9.52
CA LEU A 318 6.21 3.73 9.10
C LEU A 318 5.82 3.87 7.62
N GLY A 319 6.09 5.05 7.01
CA GLY A 319 5.57 5.37 5.68
C GLY A 319 4.11 5.85 5.72
N ALA A 320 3.45 5.84 4.57
CA ALA A 320 2.08 6.33 4.42
C ALA A 320 1.09 5.17 4.31
N TRP A 321 0.07 5.16 5.17
CA TRP A 321 -0.95 4.13 5.23
C TRP A 321 -2.35 4.71 5.35
N GLU A 322 -3.29 4.12 4.63
CA GLU A 322 -4.70 4.48 4.69
C GLU A 322 -5.46 3.70 5.76
N VAL A 323 -6.46 4.37 6.28
CA VAL A 323 -7.50 3.80 7.14
C VAL A 323 -8.83 4.33 6.66
N HIS A 324 -9.82 3.48 6.42
CA HIS A 324 -11.13 3.90 5.93
C HIS A 324 -12.30 3.10 6.55
N GLY A 325 -13.53 3.45 6.17
CA GLY A 325 -14.72 2.75 6.65
C GLY A 325 -14.86 2.70 8.17
N GLU A 326 -15.38 1.58 8.68
CA GLU A 326 -15.66 1.40 10.11
C GLU A 326 -14.40 1.31 10.97
N ILE A 327 -13.28 0.84 10.39
CA ILE A 327 -11.99 0.83 11.09
C ILE A 327 -11.52 2.26 11.35
N ARG A 328 -11.67 3.16 10.37
CA ARG A 328 -11.37 4.59 10.56
C ARG A 328 -12.25 5.21 11.63
N ASN A 329 -13.57 4.94 11.59
CA ASN A 329 -14.52 5.45 12.57
C ASN A 329 -14.16 4.99 13.99
N LYS A 330 -13.76 3.73 14.16
CA LYS A 330 -13.28 3.22 15.44
C LYS A 330 -12.01 3.91 15.89
N TRP A 331 -11.02 4.08 15.01
CA TRP A 331 -9.77 4.75 15.34
C TRP A 331 -9.98 6.24 15.69
N GLU A 332 -10.92 6.92 15.02
CA GLU A 332 -11.37 8.27 15.38
C GLU A 332 -11.93 8.32 16.80
N GLN A 333 -12.85 7.41 17.13
CA GLN A 333 -13.42 7.30 18.49
C GLN A 333 -12.36 7.08 19.57
N LEU A 334 -11.28 6.37 19.24
CA LEU A 334 -10.16 6.13 20.15
C LEU A 334 -9.23 7.34 20.29
N GLY A 335 -9.29 8.33 19.39
CA GLY A 335 -8.47 9.56 19.44
C GLY A 335 -7.32 9.58 18.42
N TRP A 336 -7.45 8.89 17.28
CA TRP A 336 -6.51 8.87 16.17
C TRP A 336 -5.09 8.41 16.58
N GLU A 337 -4.04 9.07 16.06
CA GLU A 337 -2.63 8.79 16.37
C GLU A 337 -2.26 9.00 17.85
N ARG A 338 -3.05 9.80 18.57
CA ARG A 338 -2.88 10.00 20.02
C ARG A 338 -3.49 8.90 20.86
N SER A 339 -4.24 8.00 20.23
CA SER A 339 -4.80 6.84 20.93
C SER A 339 -3.69 5.90 21.38
N VAL A 340 -4.07 4.95 22.20
CA VAL A 340 -3.19 3.85 22.63
C VAL A 340 -2.66 3.00 21.48
N LEU A 341 -3.31 3.02 20.32
CA LEU A 341 -2.88 2.28 19.12
C LEU A 341 -1.74 2.95 18.37
N GLY A 342 -1.63 4.30 18.43
CA GLY A 342 -0.66 5.04 17.62
C GLY A 342 -1.03 5.08 16.14
N TYR A 343 -0.02 5.18 15.27
CA TYR A 343 -0.16 5.29 13.83
C TYR A 343 -0.43 3.95 13.13
N PRO A 344 -1.11 3.95 11.96
CA PRO A 344 -1.25 2.76 11.14
C PRO A 344 0.10 2.30 10.57
N LYS A 345 0.31 0.99 10.56
CA LYS A 345 1.49 0.30 10.00
C LYS A 345 1.21 -0.43 8.71
N THR A 346 -0.07 -0.62 8.39
CA THR A 346 -0.53 -1.24 7.15
C THR A 346 -1.71 -0.46 6.61
N GLY A 347 -1.96 -0.57 5.31
CA GLY A 347 -3.27 -0.24 4.76
C GLY A 347 -4.32 -1.25 5.21
N GLU A 348 -5.59 -0.95 4.92
CA GLU A 348 -6.69 -1.88 5.21
C GLU A 348 -6.57 -3.15 4.37
N GLN A 349 -6.64 -4.29 5.03
CA GLN A 349 -6.53 -5.61 4.42
C GLN A 349 -7.79 -6.43 4.65
N GLU A 350 -8.12 -7.30 3.70
CA GLU A 350 -9.14 -8.32 3.87
C GLU A 350 -8.57 -9.48 4.70
N THR A 351 -9.38 -10.00 5.63
CA THR A 351 -8.98 -11.18 6.40
C THR A 351 -8.90 -12.42 5.50
N PRO A 352 -8.01 -13.38 5.80
CA PRO A 352 -7.84 -14.59 4.97
C PRO A 352 -9.11 -15.43 4.75
N ASP A 353 -10.08 -15.35 5.66
CA ASP A 353 -11.39 -16.00 5.53
C ASP A 353 -12.42 -15.17 4.74
N LYS A 354 -12.02 -13.95 4.29
CA LYS A 354 -12.84 -12.99 3.55
C LYS A 354 -14.10 -12.50 4.28
N THR A 355 -14.15 -12.68 5.59
CA THR A 355 -15.30 -12.29 6.41
C THR A 355 -15.17 -10.87 6.95
N GLY A 356 -13.95 -10.43 7.16
CA GLY A 356 -13.64 -9.15 7.78
C GLY A 356 -12.53 -8.37 7.11
N ARG A 357 -12.21 -7.24 7.73
CA ARG A 357 -11.12 -6.36 7.35
C ARG A 357 -10.36 -5.92 8.59
N TYR A 358 -9.11 -5.52 8.41
CA TYR A 358 -8.27 -5.06 9.51
C TYR A 358 -7.19 -4.08 9.07
N ASN A 359 -6.73 -3.25 10.02
CA ASN A 359 -5.48 -2.50 9.95
C ASN A 359 -4.63 -2.84 11.17
N HIS A 360 -3.34 -2.99 10.95
CA HIS A 360 -2.36 -2.99 12.05
C HIS A 360 -1.88 -1.56 12.35
N PHE A 361 -1.70 -1.29 13.62
CA PHE A 361 -1.19 -0.03 14.19
C PHE A 361 0.10 -0.29 14.98
N GLU A 362 0.74 0.75 15.49
CA GLU A 362 1.98 0.62 16.27
C GLU A 362 1.83 -0.36 17.45
N ASN A 363 0.72 -0.27 18.19
CA ASN A 363 0.53 -0.98 19.46
C ASN A 363 -0.65 -1.96 19.45
N GLY A 364 -1.20 -2.30 18.30
CA GLY A 364 -2.33 -3.22 18.20
C GLY A 364 -2.94 -3.25 16.82
N SER A 365 -4.20 -3.66 16.74
CA SER A 365 -4.95 -3.76 15.49
C SER A 365 -6.42 -3.42 15.71
N ILE A 366 -7.09 -2.96 14.67
CA ILE A 366 -8.54 -2.90 14.62
C ILE A 366 -9.01 -3.92 13.60
N TYR A 367 -9.93 -4.78 14.00
CA TYR A 367 -10.62 -5.74 13.15
C TYR A 367 -12.09 -5.37 13.05
N TRP A 368 -12.63 -5.54 11.86
CA TRP A 368 -14.04 -5.30 11.56
C TRP A 368 -14.66 -6.46 10.83
N THR A 369 -15.87 -6.82 11.22
CA THR A 369 -16.80 -7.62 10.40
C THR A 369 -18.20 -7.01 10.46
N ALA A 370 -19.06 -7.32 9.49
CA ALA A 370 -20.45 -6.87 9.52
C ALA A 370 -21.24 -7.41 10.74
N ALA A 371 -20.82 -8.53 11.30
CA ALA A 371 -21.48 -9.16 12.43
C ALA A 371 -21.01 -8.63 13.79
N THR A 372 -19.74 -8.25 13.91
CA THR A 372 -19.15 -7.84 15.20
C THR A 372 -19.00 -6.33 15.34
N GLY A 373 -18.94 -5.59 14.22
CA GLY A 373 -18.48 -4.20 14.23
C GLY A 373 -16.94 -4.11 14.26
N ALA A 374 -16.43 -2.90 14.46
CA ALA A 374 -14.99 -2.62 14.53
C ALA A 374 -14.53 -2.60 16.00
N HIS A 375 -13.55 -3.43 16.34
CA HIS A 375 -12.99 -3.52 17.68
C HIS A 375 -11.47 -3.49 17.66
N GLU A 376 -10.87 -2.81 18.64
CA GLU A 376 -9.44 -2.79 18.85
C GLU A 376 -9.00 -3.95 19.74
N VAL A 377 -7.83 -4.51 19.43
CA VAL A 377 -7.10 -5.45 20.29
C VAL A 377 -5.65 -4.98 20.36
N ARG A 378 -5.06 -4.91 21.56
CA ARG A 378 -3.73 -4.32 21.74
C ARG A 378 -2.89 -5.03 22.79
N GLY A 379 -1.63 -4.61 22.91
CA GLY A 379 -0.71 -5.05 23.96
C GLY A 379 -0.54 -6.56 24.01
N LEU A 380 -0.50 -7.14 25.21
CA LEU A 380 -0.27 -8.57 25.42
C LEU A 380 -1.49 -9.43 25.07
N ILE A 381 -2.70 -8.88 25.08
CA ILE A 381 -3.91 -9.56 24.57
C ILE A 381 -3.80 -9.72 23.05
N HIS A 382 -3.36 -8.69 22.35
CA HIS A 382 -3.10 -8.75 20.91
C HIS A 382 -2.01 -9.78 20.56
N ALA A 383 -0.90 -9.77 21.30
CA ALA A 383 0.19 -10.72 21.12
C ALA A 383 -0.27 -12.17 21.34
N LYS A 384 -1.08 -12.42 22.38
CA LYS A 384 -1.67 -13.75 22.65
C LYS A 384 -2.63 -14.18 21.54
N TRP A 385 -3.48 -13.28 21.05
CA TRP A 385 -4.38 -13.58 19.95
C TRP A 385 -3.62 -13.88 18.65
N ALA A 386 -2.51 -13.17 18.41
CA ALA A 386 -1.59 -13.46 17.29
C ALA A 386 -0.99 -14.87 17.40
N GLU A 387 -0.48 -15.24 18.61
CA GLU A 387 0.06 -16.58 18.89
C GLU A 387 -0.96 -17.69 18.61
N LEU A 388 -2.23 -17.44 18.93
CA LEU A 388 -3.32 -18.39 18.71
C LEU A 388 -3.78 -18.47 17.25
N GLY A 389 -3.36 -17.56 16.36
CA GLY A 389 -3.70 -17.57 14.94
C GLY A 389 -4.82 -16.60 14.53
N TRP A 390 -5.01 -15.51 15.29
CA TRP A 390 -5.94 -14.41 14.99
C TRP A 390 -7.40 -14.89 14.91
N GLU A 391 -8.18 -14.38 13.94
CA GLU A 391 -9.57 -14.73 13.69
C GLU A 391 -9.79 -16.20 13.33
N LYS A 392 -8.75 -16.92 12.88
CA LYS A 392 -8.79 -18.37 12.60
C LYS A 392 -8.68 -19.23 13.85
N SER A 393 -8.31 -18.63 14.97
CA SER A 393 -8.24 -19.34 16.26
C SER A 393 -9.62 -19.82 16.72
N ALA A 394 -9.62 -20.62 17.77
CA ALA A 394 -10.87 -21.04 18.45
C ALA A 394 -11.70 -19.84 18.96
N LEU A 395 -11.08 -18.68 19.14
CA LEU A 395 -11.75 -17.46 19.64
C LEU A 395 -12.60 -16.75 18.59
N GLY A 396 -12.16 -16.71 17.31
CA GLY A 396 -12.80 -15.91 16.27
C GLY A 396 -12.48 -14.42 16.38
N TYR A 397 -13.38 -13.56 15.89
CA TYR A 397 -13.24 -12.11 15.87
C TYR A 397 -13.50 -11.45 17.23
N PRO A 398 -12.89 -10.29 17.52
CA PRO A 398 -13.19 -9.52 18.73
C PRO A 398 -14.64 -9.01 18.71
N LEU A 399 -15.27 -9.01 19.90
CA LEU A 399 -16.60 -8.47 20.19
C LEU A 399 -16.55 -7.21 21.04
N THR A 400 -15.43 -6.95 21.67
CA THR A 400 -15.21 -5.75 22.49
C THR A 400 -13.83 -5.19 22.25
N ASP A 401 -13.69 -3.89 22.48
CA ASP A 401 -12.40 -3.27 22.69
C ASP A 401 -11.77 -3.85 23.97
N GLU A 402 -10.46 -3.64 24.17
CA GLU A 402 -9.79 -4.03 25.40
C GLU A 402 -10.30 -3.20 26.59
N GLN A 403 -10.80 -3.87 27.61
CA GLN A 403 -11.40 -3.29 28.79
C GLN A 403 -10.60 -3.60 30.05
N GLY A 404 -10.72 -2.75 31.08
CA GLY A 404 -10.25 -3.06 32.41
C GLY A 404 -11.23 -3.99 33.14
N ALA A 405 -10.71 -4.98 33.87
CA ALA A 405 -11.51 -5.83 34.72
C ALA A 405 -12.07 -5.02 35.93
N ALA A 406 -13.18 -5.48 36.49
CA ALA A 406 -13.89 -4.76 37.54
C ALA A 406 -13.08 -4.58 38.84
N ASP A 407 -12.11 -5.46 39.07
CA ASP A 407 -11.18 -5.40 40.21
C ASP A 407 -10.05 -4.36 40.04
N GLY A 408 -9.95 -3.73 38.87
CA GLY A 408 -8.89 -2.78 38.52
C GLY A 408 -7.51 -3.40 38.29
N VAL A 409 -7.37 -4.73 38.34
CA VAL A 409 -6.09 -5.44 38.23
C VAL A 409 -5.85 -5.93 36.80
N GLY A 410 -6.83 -6.60 36.21
CA GLY A 410 -6.71 -7.22 34.90
C GLY A 410 -7.26 -6.39 33.76
N ARG A 411 -6.97 -6.85 32.59
CA ARG A 411 -7.55 -6.38 31.31
C ARG A 411 -8.04 -7.56 30.49
N TYR A 412 -9.03 -7.34 29.63
CA TYR A 412 -9.58 -8.40 28.80
C TYR A 412 -10.14 -7.87 27.47
N SER A 413 -10.26 -8.76 26.51
CA SER A 413 -11.10 -8.60 25.32
C SER A 413 -11.97 -9.85 25.15
N HIS A 414 -13.24 -9.64 24.85
CA HIS A 414 -14.14 -10.72 24.47
C HIS A 414 -14.09 -10.94 22.96
N PHE A 415 -14.18 -12.20 22.57
CA PHE A 415 -14.22 -12.70 21.21
C PHE A 415 -15.49 -13.52 20.98
N GLN A 416 -15.78 -13.87 19.74
CA GLN A 416 -17.00 -14.61 19.37
C GLN A 416 -17.21 -15.91 20.16
N ARG A 417 -16.13 -16.60 20.50
CA ARG A 417 -16.20 -17.93 21.14
C ARG A 417 -15.36 -18.05 22.41
N GLY A 418 -14.98 -16.92 23.00
CA GLY A 418 -14.17 -16.92 24.22
C GLY A 418 -13.67 -15.55 24.62
N SER A 419 -12.63 -15.51 25.41
CA SER A 419 -12.03 -14.28 25.92
C SER A 419 -10.53 -14.46 26.15
N ILE A 420 -9.77 -13.38 26.04
CA ILE A 420 -8.39 -13.34 26.53
C ILE A 420 -8.36 -12.38 27.70
N TYR A 421 -7.78 -12.85 28.81
CA TYR A 421 -7.56 -12.06 30.02
C TYR A 421 -6.07 -11.90 30.27
N PHE A 422 -5.69 -10.74 30.77
CA PHE A 422 -4.30 -10.40 31.09
C PHE A 422 -4.21 -9.78 32.47
N THR A 423 -3.22 -10.22 33.26
CA THR A 423 -2.68 -9.49 34.41
C THR A 423 -1.15 -9.53 34.38
N LEU A 424 -0.49 -8.61 35.10
CA LEU A 424 0.98 -8.66 35.21
C LEU A 424 1.48 -9.93 35.90
N ALA A 425 0.66 -10.53 36.77
CA ALA A 425 1.04 -11.73 37.52
C ALA A 425 0.82 -13.03 36.72
N THR A 426 -0.20 -13.10 35.89
CA THR A 426 -0.56 -14.34 35.18
C THR A 426 -0.08 -14.36 33.74
N GLY A 427 0.14 -13.20 33.12
CA GLY A 427 0.27 -13.08 31.66
C GLY A 427 -1.07 -13.04 30.97
N ALA A 428 -1.07 -13.15 29.63
CA ALA A 428 -2.28 -13.18 28.83
C ALA A 428 -2.67 -14.62 28.51
N HIS A 429 -3.91 -15.01 28.84
CA HIS A 429 -4.41 -16.36 28.61
C HIS A 429 -5.81 -16.37 28.03
N ALA A 430 -6.05 -17.33 27.15
CA ALA A 430 -7.32 -17.53 26.47
C ALA A 430 -8.18 -18.59 27.19
N VAL A 431 -9.46 -18.29 27.27
CA VAL A 431 -10.50 -19.25 27.71
C VAL A 431 -11.57 -19.29 26.63
N SER A 432 -11.90 -20.45 26.10
CA SER A 432 -12.83 -20.60 24.97
C SER A 432 -13.88 -21.69 25.18
N GLY A 433 -14.85 -21.77 24.28
CA GLY A 433 -15.86 -22.84 24.24
C GLY A 433 -16.63 -23.04 25.55
N ASP A 434 -16.94 -24.29 25.88
CA ASP A 434 -17.71 -24.67 27.06
C ASP A 434 -17.00 -24.35 28.39
N ILE A 435 -15.65 -24.34 28.38
CA ILE A 435 -14.86 -23.91 29.53
C ILE A 435 -15.11 -22.44 29.80
N ASN A 436 -15.15 -21.59 28.76
CA ASN A 436 -15.49 -20.17 28.92
C ASN A 436 -16.93 -19.99 29.41
N VAL A 437 -17.90 -20.76 28.88
CA VAL A 437 -19.29 -20.72 29.35
C VAL A 437 -19.37 -21.05 30.84
N LYS A 438 -18.69 -22.10 31.28
CA LYS A 438 -18.62 -22.48 32.70
C LYS A 438 -17.98 -21.38 33.56
N TRP A 439 -16.84 -20.81 33.10
CA TRP A 439 -16.15 -19.75 33.85
C TRP A 439 -16.99 -18.47 33.96
N VAL A 440 -17.74 -18.12 32.90
CA VAL A 440 -18.73 -17.02 32.94
C VAL A 440 -19.79 -17.28 33.99
N ALA A 441 -20.35 -18.51 34.07
CA ALA A 441 -21.34 -18.90 35.08
C ALA A 441 -20.79 -18.84 36.53
N LEU A 442 -19.47 -18.98 36.68
CA LEU A 442 -18.74 -18.84 37.95
C LEU A 442 -18.26 -17.42 38.22
N SER A 443 -18.79 -16.39 37.51
CA SER A 443 -18.47 -14.96 37.68
C SER A 443 -17.04 -14.57 37.24
N ARG A 444 -16.44 -15.32 36.31
CA ARG A 444 -15.14 -15.04 35.70
C ARG A 444 -14.02 -14.76 36.72
N GLU A 445 -13.21 -13.71 36.49
CA GLU A 445 -12.10 -13.28 37.37
C GLU A 445 -12.54 -12.84 38.75
N ALA A 446 -13.75 -12.30 38.86
CA ALA A 446 -14.33 -11.89 40.15
C ALA A 446 -14.89 -13.06 40.97
N GLY A 447 -14.98 -14.25 40.36
CA GLY A 447 -15.53 -15.43 40.98
C GLY A 447 -14.51 -16.29 41.70
N LEU A 448 -14.94 -17.50 42.03
CA LEU A 448 -14.20 -18.48 42.81
C LEU A 448 -12.81 -18.80 42.24
N LEU A 449 -12.70 -18.89 40.91
CA LEU A 449 -11.49 -19.39 40.26
C LEU A 449 -10.42 -18.32 40.04
N GLY A 450 -10.80 -17.05 39.97
CA GLY A 450 -9.89 -15.97 39.64
C GLY A 450 -9.47 -15.99 38.15
N TYR A 451 -8.30 -15.40 37.84
CA TYR A 451 -7.76 -15.28 36.48
C TYR A 451 -7.22 -16.59 35.93
N PRO A 452 -7.27 -16.80 34.59
CA PRO A 452 -6.65 -17.96 33.97
C PRO A 452 -5.11 -17.90 34.08
N LEU A 453 -4.49 -19.06 34.27
CA LEU A 453 -3.05 -19.29 34.33
C LEU A 453 -2.52 -20.02 33.08
N THR A 454 -3.39 -20.63 32.32
CA THR A 454 -3.06 -21.36 31.08
C THR A 454 -4.04 -21.01 29.99
N ASP A 455 -3.63 -21.18 28.75
CA ASP A 455 -4.58 -21.27 27.64
C ASP A 455 -5.37 -22.58 27.73
N GLU A 456 -6.48 -22.67 27.02
CA GLU A 456 -7.21 -23.92 26.87
C GLU A 456 -6.35 -24.97 26.19
N THR A 457 -6.06 -26.04 26.90
CA THR A 457 -5.13 -27.08 26.51
C THR A 457 -5.82 -28.44 26.42
N ALA A 458 -5.47 -29.26 25.43
CA ALA A 458 -5.93 -30.65 25.37
C ALA A 458 -5.33 -31.43 26.54
N THR A 459 -6.17 -32.32 27.14
CA THR A 459 -5.66 -33.21 28.17
C THR A 459 -4.70 -34.23 27.60
N PRO A 460 -3.70 -34.70 28.40
CA PRO A 460 -2.71 -35.65 27.96
C PRO A 460 -3.24 -36.99 27.42
N ASP A 461 -4.47 -37.37 27.76
CA ASP A 461 -5.14 -38.58 27.21
C ASP A 461 -5.85 -38.29 25.86
N GLY A 462 -5.88 -37.02 25.40
CA GLY A 462 -6.50 -36.61 24.16
C GLY A 462 -8.04 -36.61 24.14
N VAL A 463 -8.69 -36.82 25.28
CA VAL A 463 -10.16 -36.94 25.37
C VAL A 463 -10.82 -35.62 25.73
N GLY A 464 -10.19 -34.82 26.58
CA GLY A 464 -10.74 -33.59 27.11
C GLY A 464 -9.91 -32.37 26.85
N ARG A 465 -10.34 -31.26 27.43
CA ARG A 465 -9.63 -29.97 27.45
C ARG A 465 -9.72 -29.37 28.84
N PHE A 466 -8.81 -28.48 29.18
CA PHE A 466 -8.81 -27.81 30.46
C PHE A 466 -8.18 -26.41 30.39
N ASN A 467 -8.54 -25.55 31.36
CA ASN A 467 -7.78 -24.37 31.77
C ASN A 467 -7.48 -24.47 33.26
N HIS A 468 -6.28 -24.07 33.66
CA HIS A 468 -5.97 -23.76 35.05
C HIS A 468 -6.23 -22.28 35.33
N PHE A 469 -6.72 -22.00 36.52
CA PHE A 469 -6.99 -20.68 37.06
C PHE A 469 -6.23 -20.49 38.39
N GLN A 470 -6.20 -19.28 38.93
CA GLN A 470 -5.47 -18.97 40.16
C GLN A 470 -5.90 -19.89 41.33
N ASN A 471 -7.18 -20.18 41.46
CA ASN A 471 -7.72 -20.92 42.62
C ASN A 471 -8.32 -22.28 42.24
N GLY A 472 -8.24 -22.72 40.98
CA GLY A 472 -8.84 -23.96 40.54
C GLY A 472 -8.57 -24.32 39.07
N SER A 473 -9.37 -25.20 38.54
CA SER A 473 -9.31 -25.65 37.15
C SER A 473 -10.71 -25.96 36.63
N ILE A 474 -10.93 -25.77 35.35
CA ILE A 474 -12.12 -26.29 34.66
C ILE A 474 -11.63 -27.34 33.66
N TYR A 475 -12.24 -28.51 33.70
CA TYR A 475 -12.04 -29.60 32.77
C TYR A 475 -13.32 -29.85 31.97
N TRP A 476 -13.17 -30.13 30.71
CA TRP A 476 -14.28 -30.45 29.80
C TRP A 476 -14.02 -31.72 29.00
N THR A 477 -15.04 -32.51 28.82
CA THR A 477 -15.13 -33.55 27.78
C THR A 477 -16.51 -33.51 27.14
N ALA A 478 -16.66 -34.05 25.92
CA ALA A 478 -17.97 -34.18 25.28
C ALA A 478 -18.97 -35.03 26.07
N ALA A 479 -18.48 -35.97 26.92
CA ALA A 479 -19.31 -36.85 27.71
C ALA A 479 -19.72 -36.24 29.07
N THR A 480 -18.91 -35.38 29.67
CA THR A 480 -19.15 -34.87 31.00
C THR A 480 -19.66 -33.43 31.00
N GLY A 481 -19.37 -32.65 29.96
CA GLY A 481 -19.46 -31.19 29.99
C GLY A 481 -18.29 -30.54 30.73
N ALA A 482 -18.39 -29.23 30.99
CA ALA A 482 -17.38 -28.47 31.69
C ALA A 482 -17.68 -28.38 33.20
N HIS A 483 -16.74 -28.81 34.02
CA HIS A 483 -16.86 -28.79 35.48
C HIS A 483 -15.61 -28.22 36.14
N GLU A 484 -15.82 -27.47 37.21
CA GLU A 484 -14.73 -26.89 38.00
C GLU A 484 -14.30 -27.86 39.11
N VAL A 485 -13.02 -27.77 39.47
CA VAL A 485 -12.44 -28.39 40.67
C VAL A 485 -11.47 -27.38 41.28
N HIS A 486 -11.57 -27.15 42.58
CA HIS A 486 -10.77 -26.12 43.25
C HIS A 486 -10.20 -26.55 44.61
N GLY A 487 -9.37 -25.72 45.21
CA GLY A 487 -8.88 -25.88 46.57
C GLY A 487 -8.23 -27.24 46.88
N PRO A 488 -8.46 -27.81 48.13
CA PRO A 488 -7.86 -29.08 48.54
C PRO A 488 -8.30 -30.28 47.71
N ILE A 489 -9.51 -30.27 47.18
CA ILE A 489 -10.02 -31.35 46.30
C ILE A 489 -9.20 -31.37 44.99
N ARG A 490 -8.96 -30.20 44.41
CA ARG A 490 -8.11 -30.09 43.23
C ARG A 490 -6.67 -30.60 43.48
N ALA A 491 -6.06 -30.16 44.58
CA ALA A 491 -4.73 -30.59 45.00
C ALA A 491 -4.63 -32.11 45.21
N LYS A 492 -5.68 -32.72 45.79
CA LYS A 492 -5.74 -34.18 45.92
C LYS A 492 -5.83 -34.88 44.57
N TRP A 493 -6.71 -34.39 43.66
CA TRP A 493 -6.87 -34.96 42.33
C TRP A 493 -5.57 -34.81 41.50
N GLU A 494 -4.86 -33.69 41.59
CA GLU A 494 -3.54 -33.45 41.04
C GLU A 494 -2.54 -34.50 41.49
N SER A 495 -2.47 -34.75 42.81
CA SER A 495 -1.57 -35.75 43.40
C SER A 495 -1.86 -37.21 42.96
N MET A 496 -3.08 -37.45 42.44
CA MET A 496 -3.50 -38.74 41.90
C MET A 496 -3.24 -38.88 40.39
N GLY A 497 -2.83 -37.81 39.70
CA GLY A 497 -2.56 -37.82 38.26
C GLY A 497 -3.71 -37.31 37.40
N TRP A 498 -4.57 -36.42 37.91
CA TRP A 498 -5.65 -35.72 37.21
C TRP A 498 -6.63 -36.70 36.54
N GLU A 499 -7.06 -36.48 35.31
CA GLU A 499 -7.96 -37.29 34.51
C GLU A 499 -7.46 -38.73 34.29
N ARG A 500 -6.13 -38.95 34.37
CA ARG A 500 -5.53 -40.30 34.26
C ARG A 500 -5.62 -41.10 35.55
N SER A 501 -6.07 -40.50 36.65
CA SER A 501 -6.29 -41.19 37.90
C SER A 501 -7.41 -42.23 37.80
N THR A 502 -7.56 -43.04 38.82
CA THR A 502 -8.68 -44.00 38.94
C THR A 502 -10.04 -43.32 38.96
N LEU A 503 -10.13 -42.02 39.24
CA LEU A 503 -11.37 -41.25 39.28
C LEU A 503 -11.87 -40.79 37.90
N GLY A 504 -10.96 -40.54 36.94
CA GLY A 504 -11.30 -39.95 35.64
C GLY A 504 -11.65 -38.47 35.77
N TYR A 505 -12.50 -37.97 34.86
CA TYR A 505 -12.92 -36.57 34.76
C TYR A 505 -13.98 -36.20 35.78
N PRO A 506 -14.06 -34.92 36.21
CA PRO A 506 -15.17 -34.41 37.00
C PRO A 506 -16.46 -34.45 36.16
N VAL A 507 -17.57 -34.81 36.81
CA VAL A 507 -18.92 -34.89 36.20
C VAL A 507 -19.91 -33.93 36.88
N ARG A 508 -19.47 -33.24 37.92
CA ARG A 508 -20.24 -32.23 38.65
C ARG A 508 -19.32 -31.24 39.32
N ASP A 509 -19.75 -29.96 39.40
CA ASP A 509 -19.09 -28.93 40.18
C ASP A 509 -19.06 -29.30 41.64
N GLU A 510 -18.12 -28.74 42.41
CA GLU A 510 -18.00 -28.94 43.83
C GLU A 510 -19.26 -28.48 44.56
N TYR A 511 -19.83 -29.32 45.41
CA TYR A 511 -21.07 -29.06 46.18
C TYR A 511 -20.90 -29.34 47.67
N ALA A 512 -21.78 -28.71 48.46
CA ALA A 512 -21.77 -28.90 49.90
C ALA A 512 -22.33 -30.27 50.28
N VAL A 513 -21.70 -30.91 51.25
CA VAL A 513 -22.18 -32.13 51.96
C VAL A 513 -22.06 -31.95 53.46
N THR A 514 -22.65 -32.86 54.24
CA THR A 514 -22.58 -32.77 55.71
C THR A 514 -21.12 -32.80 56.19
N GLY A 515 -20.68 -31.71 56.83
CA GLY A 515 -19.32 -31.58 57.36
C GLY A 515 -18.24 -31.26 56.33
N GLY A 516 -18.61 -30.93 55.08
CA GLY A 516 -17.61 -30.67 54.07
C GLY A 516 -18.15 -30.32 52.71
N ARG A 517 -17.32 -30.57 51.70
CA ARG A 517 -17.61 -30.35 50.27
C ARG A 517 -17.19 -31.58 49.48
N GLU A 518 -17.83 -31.84 48.35
CA GLU A 518 -17.57 -33.02 47.55
C GLU A 518 -17.57 -32.67 46.05
N SER A 519 -16.63 -33.21 45.29
CA SER A 519 -16.64 -33.25 43.83
C SER A 519 -16.86 -34.67 43.35
N GLU A 520 -17.78 -34.82 42.39
CA GLU A 520 -18.08 -36.12 41.75
C GLU A 520 -17.29 -36.27 40.46
N PHE A 521 -16.65 -37.42 40.31
CA PHE A 521 -15.90 -37.84 39.13
C PHE A 521 -16.57 -39.01 38.44
N GLN A 522 -16.12 -39.37 37.25
CA GLN A 522 -16.70 -40.48 36.49
C GLN A 522 -16.77 -41.79 37.29
N ARG A 523 -15.74 -42.09 38.07
CA ARG A 523 -15.59 -43.38 38.77
C ARG A 523 -15.53 -43.26 40.30
N GLY A 524 -15.76 -42.07 40.88
CA GLY A 524 -15.71 -41.91 42.33
C GLY A 524 -15.93 -40.47 42.77
N PHE A 525 -15.60 -40.20 44.00
CA PHE A 525 -15.80 -38.92 44.68
C PHE A 525 -14.55 -38.50 45.44
N LEU A 526 -14.31 -37.22 45.53
CA LEU A 526 -13.38 -36.60 46.47
C LEU A 526 -14.15 -35.73 47.46
N THR A 527 -14.10 -36.09 48.75
CA THR A 527 -14.83 -35.40 49.81
C THR A 527 -13.82 -34.68 50.72
N LEU A 528 -13.92 -33.34 50.83
CA LEU A 528 -13.16 -32.51 51.73
C LEU A 528 -13.92 -32.41 53.05
N ASN A 529 -13.28 -32.79 54.15
CA ASN A 529 -13.74 -32.46 55.51
C ASN A 529 -13.23 -31.05 55.87
N THR A 530 -14.14 -30.09 56.01
CA THR A 530 -13.80 -28.67 56.27
C THR A 530 -13.24 -28.39 57.66
N ALA A 531 -13.48 -29.29 58.63
CA ALA A 531 -12.91 -29.12 59.99
C ALA A 531 -11.45 -29.59 60.08
N THR A 532 -11.07 -30.61 59.29
CA THR A 532 -9.73 -31.21 59.35
C THR A 532 -8.88 -30.89 58.12
N ASN A 533 -9.48 -30.31 57.10
CA ASN A 533 -8.90 -30.07 55.76
C ASN A 533 -8.43 -31.35 55.04
N ALA A 534 -8.89 -32.52 55.49
CA ALA A 534 -8.55 -33.80 54.91
C ALA A 534 -9.45 -34.11 53.71
N VAL A 535 -8.87 -34.63 52.63
CA VAL A 535 -9.62 -35.08 51.43
C VAL A 535 -9.59 -36.59 51.36
N THR A 536 -10.76 -37.22 51.33
CA THR A 536 -10.96 -38.67 51.23
C THR A 536 -11.42 -39.05 49.82
N VAL A 537 -11.03 -40.26 49.36
CA VAL A 537 -11.41 -40.84 48.08
C VAL A 537 -12.45 -41.93 48.32
N ARG A 538 -13.55 -41.90 47.55
CA ARG A 538 -14.54 -42.95 47.53
C ARG A 538 -14.86 -43.35 46.09
N MET A 539 -14.70 -44.62 45.75
CA MET A 539 -15.05 -45.13 44.43
C MET A 539 -16.56 -45.41 44.32
N LYS A 540 -17.10 -45.29 43.07
CA LYS A 540 -18.49 -45.69 42.77
C LYS A 540 -18.68 -47.18 42.81
#